data_be8ea42252e3abab3ac9d3f67e4f5b81
#
_entry.id   be8ea42252e3abab3ac9d3f67e4f5b81
#
_cell.length_a   1.000
_cell.length_b   1.000
_cell.length_c   1.000
_cell.angle_alpha   90.00
_cell.angle_beta   90.00
_cell.angle_gamma   90.00
#
_symmetry.space_group_name_H-M   'P 1'
#
loop_
_entity.id
_entity.type
_entity.pdbx_description
1 polymer ?
#
loop_
_entity_poly.entity_id
_entity_poly.type
_entity_poly.pdbx_seq_one_letter_code
_entity_poly.pdbx_strand_id
1 'polypeptide(L)'
;MEYKFDFVTKSNRYNNKYFAMDILEKLRNDSELAEKLKTVCDVDILDELKEPDDYDGHLTFNIQGKAFGRDASGSEYILLDDGTVSYVGSEGQSGRMAESIEDFFELVVNCPYWIDCLNKELYKNTGKLNKKIIELEEECLEEEYEEDGTSLKEVQRELAAGLGIELVENVADILIKFYESGNRKPRFIVTFKENDGSNTHGSGILFN
;
A
#
# COMPACT_ATOMS: atom_id res chain seq x y z
N MET A 1 6.16 30.96 -24.57
CA MET A 1 4.83 30.46 -24.05
C MET A 1 5.08 29.18 -23.26
N GLU A 2 5.87 29.32 -22.19
CA GLU A 2 6.32 28.17 -21.35
C GLU A 2 6.44 28.64 -19.91
N TYR A 3 5.37 28.70 -19.17
CA TYR A 3 5.40 28.87 -17.69
C TYR A 3 4.01 28.64 -17.08
N LYS A 4 3.33 27.54 -17.44
CA LYS A 4 2.03 27.19 -16.79
C LYS A 4 1.96 25.78 -16.21
N PHE A 5 3.02 24.95 -16.34
CA PHE A 5 2.95 23.55 -15.87
C PHE A 5 3.45 23.33 -14.42
N ASP A 6 4.27 24.23 -13.87
CA ASP A 6 4.88 24.00 -12.55
C ASP A 6 4.00 24.34 -11.33
N PHE A 7 2.98 25.17 -11.50
CA PHE A 7 2.16 25.61 -10.37
C PHE A 7 1.11 24.60 -9.95
N VAL A 8 0.55 23.82 -10.87
CA VAL A 8 -0.49 22.83 -10.59
C VAL A 8 0.10 21.61 -9.85
N THR A 9 1.30 21.18 -10.24
CA THR A 9 1.97 20.03 -9.61
C THR A 9 2.45 20.32 -8.20
N LYS A 10 2.89 21.55 -7.90
CA LYS A 10 3.29 21.93 -6.53
C LYS A 10 2.10 22.07 -5.59
N SER A 11 0.99 22.63 -6.03
CA SER A 11 -0.23 22.80 -5.23
C SER A 11 -0.82 21.44 -4.82
N ASN A 12 -0.88 20.47 -5.75
CA ASN A 12 -1.38 19.13 -5.44
C ASN A 12 -0.47 18.39 -4.45
N ARG A 13 0.88 18.51 -4.58
CA ARG A 13 1.81 17.87 -3.63
C ARG A 13 1.69 18.42 -2.20
N TYR A 14 1.45 19.71 -2.03
CA TYR A 14 1.25 20.29 -0.72
C TYR A 14 -0.07 19.81 -0.09
N ASN A 15 -1.15 19.75 -0.86
CA ASN A 15 -2.44 19.26 -0.37
C ASN A 15 -2.36 17.78 0.03
N ASN A 16 -1.76 16.92 -0.79
CA ASN A 16 -1.62 15.48 -0.49
C ASN A 16 -0.78 15.24 0.78
N LYS A 17 0.28 16.00 1.02
CA LYS A 17 1.11 15.81 2.22
C LYS A 17 0.37 16.19 3.51
N TYR A 18 -0.45 17.23 3.50
CA TYR A 18 -1.27 17.60 4.66
C TYR A 18 -2.35 16.55 4.91
N PHE A 19 -3.02 16.08 3.90
CA PHE A 19 -4.06 15.05 4.01
C PHE A 19 -3.46 13.71 4.48
N ALA A 20 -2.30 13.30 3.95
CA ALA A 20 -1.57 12.12 4.40
C ALA A 20 -1.28 12.16 5.91
N MET A 21 -0.83 13.30 6.41
CA MET A 21 -0.57 13.48 7.84
C MET A 21 -1.86 13.41 8.66
N ASP A 22 -2.97 13.96 8.15
CA ASP A 22 -4.28 13.95 8.82
C ASP A 22 -4.82 12.51 9.00
N ILE A 23 -4.72 11.65 7.98
CA ILE A 23 -5.14 10.24 8.07
C ILE A 23 -4.29 9.47 9.08
N LEU A 24 -2.96 9.59 8.99
CA LEU A 24 -2.04 8.90 9.91
C LEU A 24 -2.21 9.39 11.34
N GLU A 25 -2.39 10.70 11.55
CA GLU A 25 -2.65 11.26 12.87
C GLU A 25 -4.00 10.76 13.44
N LYS A 26 -5.02 10.67 12.61
CA LYS A 26 -6.31 10.10 12.99
C LYS A 26 -6.15 8.65 13.48
N LEU A 27 -5.49 7.80 12.69
CA LEU A 27 -5.25 6.39 13.06
C LEU A 27 -4.45 6.27 14.36
N ARG A 28 -3.46 7.13 14.60
CA ARG A 28 -2.68 7.14 15.85
C ARG A 28 -3.52 7.54 17.08
N ASN A 29 -4.56 8.35 16.88
CA ASN A 29 -5.44 8.82 17.95
C ASN A 29 -6.69 7.98 18.14
N ASP A 30 -7.01 7.09 17.20
CA ASP A 30 -8.17 6.20 17.23
C ASP A 30 -7.71 4.73 17.25
N SER A 31 -7.50 4.20 18.45
CA SER A 31 -6.97 2.84 18.62
C SER A 31 -7.93 1.75 18.13
N GLU A 32 -9.23 1.99 18.15
CA GLU A 32 -10.21 1.04 17.62
C GLU A 32 -10.15 0.95 16.11
N LEU A 33 -10.06 2.10 15.44
CA LEU A 33 -9.91 2.16 13.99
C LEU A 33 -8.58 1.56 13.53
N ALA A 34 -7.50 1.83 14.27
CA ALA A 34 -6.18 1.28 13.98
C ALA A 34 -6.14 -0.24 14.16
N GLU A 35 -6.78 -0.78 15.19
CA GLU A 35 -6.85 -2.23 15.41
C GLU A 35 -7.66 -2.93 14.31
N LYS A 36 -8.78 -2.35 13.88
CA LYS A 36 -9.56 -2.86 12.73
C LYS A 36 -8.73 -2.89 11.45
N LEU A 37 -7.97 -1.82 11.19
CA LEU A 37 -7.09 -1.73 10.02
C LEU A 37 -5.99 -2.81 10.08
N LYS A 38 -5.38 -2.99 11.25
CA LYS A 38 -4.37 -4.02 11.48
C LYS A 38 -4.92 -5.43 11.28
N THR A 39 -6.06 -5.73 11.87
CA THR A 39 -6.66 -7.07 11.85
C THR A 39 -7.15 -7.44 10.45
N VAL A 40 -7.80 -6.50 9.74
CA VAL A 40 -8.45 -6.80 8.46
C VAL A 40 -7.53 -6.57 7.26
N CYS A 41 -6.72 -5.49 7.30
CA CYS A 41 -5.90 -5.08 6.17
C CYS A 41 -4.41 -5.41 6.33
N ASP A 42 -4.03 -5.99 7.48
CA ASP A 42 -2.63 -6.27 7.84
C ASP A 42 -1.75 -5.02 7.75
N VAL A 43 -2.28 -3.89 8.27
CA VAL A 43 -1.57 -2.60 8.30
C VAL A 43 -1.50 -2.08 9.73
N ASP A 44 -0.37 -2.28 10.38
CA ASP A 44 -0.05 -1.78 11.72
C ASP A 44 0.63 -0.41 11.61
N ILE A 45 -0.05 0.66 12.03
CA ILE A 45 0.46 2.04 11.90
C ILE A 45 1.50 2.34 12.96
N LEU A 46 2.64 2.88 12.56
CA LEU A 46 3.70 3.30 13.48
C LEU A 46 3.33 4.60 14.20
N ASP A 47 3.73 4.72 15.47
CA ASP A 47 3.51 5.92 16.30
C ASP A 47 4.08 7.21 15.68
N GLU A 48 5.15 7.07 14.91
CA GLU A 48 5.81 8.15 14.17
C GLU A 48 6.38 7.64 12.85
N LEU A 49 6.65 8.55 11.92
CA LEU A 49 7.38 8.23 10.70
C LEU A 49 8.84 7.92 11.03
N LYS A 50 9.32 6.75 10.62
CA LYS A 50 10.68 6.28 10.87
C LYS A 50 11.48 6.13 9.57
N GLU A 51 12.81 6.10 9.68
CA GLU A 51 13.63 5.58 8.60
C GLU A 51 13.22 4.12 8.35
N PRO A 52 13.09 3.70 7.08
CA PRO A 52 12.88 2.30 6.76
C PRO A 52 14.01 1.45 7.32
N ASP A 53 13.72 0.21 7.70
CA ASP A 53 14.75 -0.72 8.16
C ASP A 53 15.73 -0.99 7.01
N ASP A 54 16.99 -0.69 7.24
CA ASP A 54 18.07 -0.91 6.28
C ASP A 54 18.84 -2.22 6.54
N TYR A 55 18.39 -3.02 7.51
CA TYR A 55 19.01 -4.28 7.90
C TYR A 55 20.52 -4.14 8.11
N ASP A 56 20.91 -3.24 9.03
CA ASP A 56 22.31 -2.94 9.35
C ASP A 56 23.11 -2.35 8.16
N GLY A 57 22.45 -1.58 7.30
CA GLY A 57 23.05 -0.93 6.14
C GLY A 57 23.17 -1.83 4.89
N HIS A 58 22.54 -3.00 4.92
CA HIS A 58 22.48 -3.88 3.77
C HIS A 58 21.47 -3.45 2.71
N LEU A 59 20.43 -2.70 3.08
CA LEU A 59 19.46 -2.19 2.11
C LEU A 59 19.74 -0.73 1.75
N THR A 60 19.57 -0.41 0.47
CA THR A 60 19.58 0.96 -0.03
C THR A 60 18.39 1.20 -0.96
N PHE A 61 17.83 2.40 -0.90
CA PHE A 61 16.65 2.81 -1.64
C PHE A 61 17.01 3.91 -2.64
N ASN A 62 16.56 3.77 -3.90
CA ASN A 62 16.82 4.78 -4.93
C ASN A 62 15.93 6.03 -4.79
N ILE A 63 14.85 5.95 -4.02
CA ILE A 63 13.96 7.06 -3.68
C ILE A 63 13.80 7.02 -2.16
N GLN A 64 14.04 8.15 -1.51
CA GLN A 64 13.94 8.24 -0.06
C GLN A 64 12.48 8.32 0.37
N GLY A 65 12.23 7.96 1.63
CA GLY A 65 10.90 8.00 2.23
C GLY A 65 10.96 7.65 3.71
N LYS A 66 9.80 7.57 4.33
CA LYS A 66 9.65 7.19 5.74
C LYS A 66 8.66 6.05 5.87
N ALA A 67 8.99 5.05 6.66
CA ALA A 67 8.06 4.01 7.03
C ALA A 67 6.95 4.61 7.93
N PHE A 68 5.70 4.29 7.63
CA PHE A 68 4.54 4.73 8.41
C PHE A 68 3.72 3.56 8.94
N GLY A 69 3.94 2.35 8.45
CA GLY A 69 3.24 1.15 8.88
C GLY A 69 4.02 -0.11 8.54
N ARG A 70 3.56 -1.25 9.09
CA ARG A 70 4.11 -2.59 8.87
C ARG A 70 2.98 -3.59 8.70
N ASP A 71 3.28 -4.71 8.06
CA ASP A 71 2.43 -5.90 8.13
C ASP A 71 2.90 -6.86 9.26
N ALA A 72 2.16 -7.94 9.49
CA ALA A 72 2.49 -8.94 10.51
C ALA A 72 3.80 -9.69 10.21
N SER A 73 4.25 -9.73 8.96
CA SER A 73 5.52 -10.35 8.55
C SER A 73 6.73 -9.45 8.80
N GLY A 74 6.51 -8.19 9.20
CA GLY A 74 7.53 -7.17 9.39
C GLY A 74 7.91 -6.41 8.12
N SER A 75 7.19 -6.61 7.03
CA SER A 75 7.33 -5.79 5.82
C SER A 75 6.89 -4.35 6.09
N GLU A 76 7.43 -3.38 5.36
CA GLU A 76 7.19 -1.97 5.64
C GLU A 76 6.41 -1.26 4.53
N TYR A 77 5.48 -0.40 4.95
CA TYR A 77 4.80 0.58 4.11
C TYR A 77 5.52 1.93 4.21
N ILE A 78 6.00 2.44 3.09
CA ILE A 78 6.87 3.62 3.03
C ILE A 78 6.20 4.74 2.26
N LEU A 79 6.03 5.89 2.90
CA LEU A 79 5.66 7.14 2.23
C LEU A 79 6.92 7.77 1.63
N LEU A 80 7.03 7.75 0.31
CA LEU A 80 8.17 8.29 -0.41
C LEU A 80 8.16 9.81 -0.49
N ASP A 81 9.32 10.42 -0.69
CA ASP A 81 9.48 11.88 -0.80
C ASP A 81 8.72 12.49 -1.97
N ASP A 82 8.38 11.69 -2.98
CA ASP A 82 7.54 12.12 -4.11
C ASP A 82 6.02 12.01 -3.84
N GLY A 83 5.65 11.61 -2.63
CA GLY A 83 4.26 11.51 -2.15
C GLY A 83 3.59 10.18 -2.47
N THR A 84 4.27 9.25 -3.14
CA THR A 84 3.73 7.92 -3.44
C THR A 84 3.98 6.96 -2.28
N VAL A 85 3.24 5.86 -2.24
CA VAL A 85 3.43 4.79 -1.26
C VAL A 85 4.10 3.59 -1.90
N SER A 86 5.07 3.01 -1.18
CA SER A 86 5.76 1.79 -1.58
C SER A 86 5.73 0.75 -0.47
N TYR A 87 5.93 -0.49 -0.86
CA TYR A 87 6.05 -1.66 0.00
C TYR A 87 7.44 -2.25 -0.11
N VAL A 88 7.98 -2.66 1.02
CA VAL A 88 9.23 -3.42 1.13
C VAL A 88 8.93 -4.69 1.92
N GLY A 89 8.78 -5.77 1.21
CA GLY A 89 8.44 -7.08 1.78
C GLY A 89 9.62 -7.75 2.45
N SER A 90 9.36 -8.43 3.54
CA SER A 90 10.35 -9.23 4.30
C SER A 90 10.99 -10.33 3.46
N GLU A 91 10.34 -10.80 2.41
CA GLU A 91 10.85 -11.80 1.46
C GLU A 91 11.51 -11.19 0.21
N GLY A 92 11.74 -9.86 0.21
CA GLY A 92 12.44 -9.14 -0.85
C GLY A 92 11.57 -8.60 -1.98
N GLN A 93 10.23 -8.78 -1.94
CA GLN A 93 9.36 -8.08 -2.86
C GLN A 93 9.38 -6.58 -2.52
N SER A 94 9.45 -5.73 -3.53
CA SER A 94 9.39 -4.29 -3.30
C SER A 94 8.84 -3.58 -4.51
N GLY A 95 8.16 -2.46 -4.28
CA GLY A 95 7.62 -1.65 -5.36
C GLY A 95 6.64 -0.58 -4.87
N ARG A 96 6.24 0.28 -5.80
CA ARG A 96 5.17 1.25 -5.51
C ARG A 96 3.83 0.54 -5.43
N MET A 97 3.01 0.98 -4.49
CA MET A 97 1.64 0.49 -4.30
C MET A 97 0.62 1.51 -4.78
N ALA A 98 0.84 2.79 -4.50
CA ALA A 98 -0.14 3.83 -4.71
C ALA A 98 0.50 5.17 -5.05
N GLU A 99 -0.28 6.04 -5.71
CA GLU A 99 0.16 7.38 -6.10
C GLU A 99 0.07 8.39 -4.93
N SER A 100 -0.71 8.05 -3.90
CA SER A 100 -0.87 8.82 -2.67
C SER A 100 -1.19 7.91 -1.48
N ILE A 101 -1.21 8.47 -0.28
CA ILE A 101 -1.61 7.72 0.91
C ILE A 101 -3.12 7.42 0.91
N GLU A 102 -3.91 8.27 0.30
CA GLU A 102 -5.34 8.06 0.10
C GLU A 102 -5.58 6.84 -0.80
N ASP A 103 -4.91 6.79 -1.96
CA ASP A 103 -4.98 5.65 -2.88
C ASP A 103 -4.49 4.35 -2.21
N PHE A 104 -3.52 4.45 -1.27
CA PHE A 104 -3.06 3.31 -0.49
C PHE A 104 -4.16 2.79 0.43
N PHE A 105 -4.79 3.66 1.23
CA PHE A 105 -5.88 3.23 2.10
C PHE A 105 -7.12 2.79 1.30
N GLU A 106 -7.40 3.43 0.17
CA GLU A 106 -8.43 2.98 -0.76
C GLU A 106 -8.15 1.55 -1.24
N LEU A 107 -6.90 1.23 -1.57
CA LEU A 107 -6.48 -0.10 -1.97
C LEU A 107 -6.66 -1.12 -0.84
N VAL A 108 -6.03 -0.91 0.31
CA VAL A 108 -6.00 -1.93 1.37
C VAL A 108 -7.35 -2.17 2.03
N VAL A 109 -8.21 -1.16 2.11
CA VAL A 109 -9.56 -1.30 2.67
C VAL A 109 -10.52 -1.98 1.69
N ASN A 110 -10.45 -1.64 0.39
CA ASN A 110 -11.32 -2.27 -0.60
C ASN A 110 -10.83 -3.66 -1.03
N CYS A 111 -9.53 -3.94 -0.90
CA CYS A 111 -8.89 -5.20 -1.31
C CYS A 111 -7.86 -5.63 -0.25
N PRO A 112 -8.26 -6.10 0.94
CA PRO A 112 -7.33 -6.53 1.98
C PRO A 112 -6.44 -7.71 1.52
N TYR A 113 -6.87 -8.45 0.53
CA TYR A 113 -6.15 -9.56 -0.12
C TYR A 113 -5.28 -9.11 -1.32
N TRP A 114 -4.87 -7.83 -1.39
CA TRP A 114 -4.12 -7.26 -2.51
C TRP A 114 -2.82 -8.03 -2.83
N ILE A 115 -2.19 -8.66 -1.82
CA ILE A 115 -0.96 -9.41 -1.98
C ILE A 115 -1.14 -10.66 -2.88
N ASP A 116 -2.33 -11.26 -2.88
CA ASP A 116 -2.68 -12.39 -3.73
C ASP A 116 -2.96 -11.98 -5.19
N CYS A 117 -2.99 -10.67 -5.44
CA CYS A 117 -3.18 -10.08 -6.75
C CYS A 117 -1.86 -9.63 -7.42
N LEU A 118 -0.68 -10.02 -6.91
CA LEU A 118 0.61 -9.60 -7.45
C LEU A 118 1.01 -10.28 -8.78
N ASN A 119 0.24 -11.25 -9.25
CA ASN A 119 0.50 -11.90 -10.53
C ASN A 119 0.12 -10.99 -11.71
N LYS A 120 1.13 -10.52 -12.47
CA LYS A 120 0.93 -9.64 -13.64
C LYS A 120 0.02 -10.21 -14.73
N GLU A 121 -0.11 -11.53 -14.82
CA GLU A 121 -0.97 -12.18 -15.82
C GLU A 121 -2.47 -11.90 -15.58
N LEU A 122 -2.85 -11.55 -14.35
CA LEU A 122 -4.22 -11.14 -14.02
C LEU A 122 -4.59 -9.84 -14.74
N TYR A 123 -3.65 -8.91 -14.84
CA TYR A 123 -3.86 -7.57 -15.40
C TYR A 123 -3.88 -7.52 -16.93
N LYS A 124 -3.53 -8.61 -17.59
CA LYS A 124 -3.65 -8.75 -19.05
C LYS A 124 -5.07 -9.07 -19.52
N ASN A 125 -5.94 -9.46 -18.60
CA ASN A 125 -7.30 -9.86 -18.93
C ASN A 125 -8.25 -9.55 -17.76
N THR A 126 -9.11 -8.56 -17.94
CA THR A 126 -10.07 -8.11 -16.92
C THR A 126 -10.97 -9.25 -16.42
N GLY A 127 -11.35 -10.21 -17.30
CA GLY A 127 -12.14 -11.37 -16.88
C GLY A 127 -11.39 -12.30 -15.91
N LYS A 128 -10.07 -12.46 -16.08
CA LYS A 128 -9.25 -13.23 -15.14
C LYS A 128 -9.09 -12.48 -13.80
N LEU A 129 -8.89 -11.17 -13.86
CA LEU A 129 -8.78 -10.34 -12.66
C LEU A 129 -10.09 -10.41 -11.85
N ASN A 130 -11.24 -10.18 -12.50
CA ASN A 130 -12.53 -10.26 -11.83
C ASN A 130 -12.81 -11.65 -11.23
N LYS A 131 -12.44 -12.72 -11.94
CA LYS A 131 -12.59 -14.08 -11.42
C LYS A 131 -11.76 -14.29 -10.16
N LYS A 132 -10.50 -13.83 -10.16
CA LYS A 132 -9.62 -13.94 -8.98
C LYS A 132 -10.16 -13.11 -7.79
N ILE A 133 -10.70 -11.92 -8.04
CA ILE A 133 -11.33 -11.09 -7.00
C ILE A 133 -12.48 -11.86 -6.35
N ILE A 134 -13.39 -12.44 -7.15
CA ILE A 134 -14.52 -13.19 -6.62
C ILE A 134 -14.06 -14.38 -5.79
N GLU A 135 -13.06 -15.14 -6.26
CA GLU A 135 -12.48 -16.27 -5.51
C GLU A 135 -11.93 -15.81 -4.16
N LEU A 136 -11.17 -14.71 -4.12
CA LEU A 136 -10.60 -14.16 -2.87
C LEU A 136 -11.66 -13.58 -1.94
N GLU A 137 -12.69 -12.92 -2.47
CA GLU A 137 -13.81 -12.44 -1.66
C GLU A 137 -14.59 -13.61 -1.04
N GLU A 138 -14.79 -14.70 -1.76
CA GLU A 138 -15.44 -15.91 -1.24
C GLU A 138 -14.57 -16.56 -0.14
N GLU A 139 -13.25 -16.70 -0.36
CA GLU A 139 -12.30 -17.21 0.62
C GLU A 139 -12.31 -16.35 1.91
N CYS A 140 -12.22 -15.04 1.79
CA CYS A 140 -12.29 -14.13 2.94
C CYS A 140 -13.64 -14.14 3.67
N LEU A 141 -14.74 -14.46 2.98
CA LEU A 141 -16.06 -14.58 3.62
C LEU A 141 -16.20 -15.92 4.38
N GLU A 142 -15.49 -16.97 3.94
CA GLU A 142 -15.49 -18.27 4.64
C GLU A 142 -14.62 -18.25 5.91
N GLU A 143 -13.59 -17.41 5.93
CA GLU A 143 -12.74 -17.17 7.11
C GLU A 143 -13.40 -16.26 8.16
N GLU A 144 -14.71 -16.06 8.07
CA GLU A 144 -15.48 -15.13 8.92
C GLU A 144 -14.89 -14.98 10.32
N TYR A 145 -14.80 -13.74 10.76
CA TYR A 145 -14.44 -13.32 12.12
C TYR A 145 -15.41 -13.96 13.13
N GLU A 146 -15.21 -15.26 13.38
CA GLU A 146 -16.13 -16.11 14.16
C GLU A 146 -16.28 -15.68 15.62
N GLU A 147 -15.37 -14.83 16.15
CA GLU A 147 -15.39 -14.51 17.58
C GLU A 147 -16.48 -13.51 17.97
N ASP A 148 -16.92 -12.61 17.09
CA ASP A 148 -17.97 -11.63 17.40
C ASP A 148 -19.12 -11.53 16.38
N GLY A 149 -19.04 -12.28 15.28
CA GLY A 149 -20.08 -12.30 14.25
C GLY A 149 -20.07 -11.09 13.30
N THR A 150 -19.02 -10.27 13.33
CA THR A 150 -18.89 -9.10 12.45
C THR A 150 -18.38 -9.56 11.08
N SER A 151 -19.06 -9.18 10.00
CA SER A 151 -18.63 -9.54 8.64
C SER A 151 -17.50 -8.64 8.16
N LEU A 152 -16.62 -9.16 7.28
CA LEU A 152 -15.58 -8.38 6.60
C LEU A 152 -16.14 -7.07 6.02
N LYS A 153 -17.31 -7.15 5.36
CA LYS A 153 -17.94 -5.97 4.73
C LYS A 153 -18.42 -4.92 5.73
N GLU A 154 -18.80 -5.32 6.95
CA GLU A 154 -19.13 -4.36 8.01
C GLU A 154 -17.89 -3.63 8.49
N VAL A 155 -16.79 -4.34 8.74
CA VAL A 155 -15.51 -3.73 9.14
C VAL A 155 -14.96 -2.83 8.03
N GLN A 156 -15.03 -3.23 6.76
CA GLN A 156 -14.65 -2.38 5.63
C GLN A 156 -15.47 -1.08 5.59
N ARG A 157 -16.80 -1.12 5.86
CA ARG A 157 -17.63 0.09 5.92
C ARG A 157 -17.21 1.01 7.07
N GLU A 158 -16.91 0.45 8.23
CA GLU A 158 -16.45 1.21 9.39
C GLU A 158 -15.08 1.86 9.13
N LEU A 159 -14.13 1.11 8.55
CA LEU A 159 -12.83 1.62 8.14
C LEU A 159 -12.99 2.74 7.09
N ALA A 160 -13.78 2.51 6.06
CA ALA A 160 -14.02 3.51 5.01
C ALA A 160 -14.63 4.79 5.59
N ALA A 161 -15.66 4.68 6.42
CA ALA A 161 -16.27 5.83 7.09
C ALA A 161 -15.28 6.52 8.04
N GLY A 162 -14.52 5.74 8.81
CA GLY A 162 -13.50 6.23 9.72
C GLY A 162 -12.38 6.98 8.99
N LEU A 163 -11.91 6.50 7.87
CA LEU A 163 -10.81 7.10 7.09
C LEU A 163 -11.29 8.17 6.10
N GLY A 164 -12.59 8.26 5.84
CA GLY A 164 -13.16 9.19 4.85
C GLY A 164 -12.87 8.78 3.41
N ILE A 165 -12.75 7.47 3.17
CA ILE A 165 -12.57 6.87 1.84
C ILE A 165 -13.87 6.23 1.35
N GLU A 166 -13.96 5.96 0.05
CA GLU A 166 -15.14 5.35 -0.56
C GLU A 166 -14.95 3.84 -0.74
N LEU A 167 -15.99 3.06 -0.43
CA LEU A 167 -16.05 1.67 -0.85
C LEU A 167 -16.56 1.61 -2.29
N VAL A 168 -15.77 0.97 -3.15
CA VAL A 168 -16.10 0.87 -4.56
C VAL A 168 -16.88 -0.40 -4.87
N GLU A 169 -17.74 -0.33 -5.89
CA GLU A 169 -18.43 -1.52 -6.41
C GLU A 169 -17.50 -2.41 -7.26
N ASN A 170 -16.50 -1.80 -7.91
CA ASN A 170 -15.58 -2.49 -8.82
C ASN A 170 -14.13 -2.44 -8.29
N VAL A 171 -13.76 -3.39 -7.47
CA VAL A 171 -12.41 -3.54 -6.90
C VAL A 171 -11.34 -3.67 -8.00
N ALA A 172 -11.69 -4.19 -9.19
CA ALA A 172 -10.75 -4.32 -10.29
C ALA A 172 -10.16 -2.97 -10.73
N ASP A 173 -10.91 -1.87 -10.65
CA ASP A 173 -10.40 -0.54 -11.02
C ASP A 173 -9.31 -0.06 -10.07
N ILE A 174 -9.45 -0.36 -8.77
CA ILE A 174 -8.42 -0.07 -7.75
C ILE A 174 -7.18 -0.93 -8.00
N LEU A 175 -7.35 -2.22 -8.25
CA LEU A 175 -6.24 -3.13 -8.55
C LEU A 175 -5.50 -2.74 -9.84
N ILE A 176 -6.20 -2.22 -10.85
CA ILE A 176 -5.57 -1.68 -12.06
C ILE A 176 -4.71 -0.45 -11.72
N LYS A 177 -5.21 0.49 -10.92
CA LYS A 177 -4.42 1.65 -10.44
C LYS A 177 -3.18 1.18 -9.67
N PHE A 178 -3.32 0.18 -8.79
CA PHE A 178 -2.22 -0.44 -8.07
C PHE A 178 -1.16 -1.01 -9.02
N TYR A 179 -1.58 -1.79 -10.04
CA TYR A 179 -0.68 -2.33 -11.05
C TYR A 179 0.03 -1.24 -11.84
N GLU A 180 -0.66 -0.15 -12.21
CA GLU A 180 -0.08 1.00 -12.90
C GLU A 180 0.96 1.72 -12.03
N SER A 181 0.68 1.93 -10.75
CA SER A 181 1.62 2.51 -9.79
C SER A 181 2.89 1.66 -9.64
N GLY A 182 2.74 0.35 -9.54
CA GLY A 182 3.87 -0.59 -9.50
C GLY A 182 4.74 -0.59 -10.75
N ASN A 183 4.19 -0.20 -11.89
CA ASN A 183 4.89 -0.07 -13.16
C ASN A 183 5.35 1.36 -13.50
N ARG A 184 5.02 2.35 -12.67
CA ARG A 184 5.39 3.75 -12.86
C ARG A 184 6.91 3.94 -12.89
N LYS A 185 7.38 4.85 -13.74
CA LYS A 185 8.80 5.19 -13.83
C LYS A 185 9.08 6.59 -13.25
N PRO A 186 10.22 6.81 -12.58
CA PRO A 186 11.21 5.78 -12.21
C PRO A 186 10.63 4.79 -11.22
N ARG A 187 10.98 3.50 -11.35
CA ARG A 187 10.56 2.49 -10.37
C ARG A 187 11.20 2.77 -9.02
N PHE A 188 10.51 2.40 -7.96
CA PHE A 188 11.12 2.27 -6.65
C PHE A 188 11.95 0.98 -6.66
N ILE A 189 13.23 1.07 -6.31
CA ILE A 189 14.18 -0.03 -6.36
C ILE A 189 14.86 -0.13 -5.01
N VAL A 190 14.82 -1.31 -4.44
CA VAL A 190 15.60 -1.68 -3.26
C VAL A 190 16.81 -2.47 -3.74
N THR A 191 17.98 -2.12 -3.26
CA THR A 191 19.23 -2.82 -3.55
C THR A 191 19.77 -3.43 -2.27
N PHE A 192 20.00 -4.74 -2.28
CA PHE A 192 20.64 -5.46 -1.18
C PHE A 192 22.13 -5.54 -1.43
N LYS A 193 22.93 -5.26 -0.42
CA LYS A 193 24.38 -5.36 -0.43
C LYS A 193 24.81 -6.62 0.31
N GLU A 194 25.39 -7.54 -0.42
CA GLU A 194 25.91 -8.78 0.14
C GLU A 194 27.15 -8.54 1.03
N ASN A 195 27.46 -9.48 1.93
CA ASN A 195 28.61 -9.41 2.82
C ASN A 195 29.96 -9.36 2.07
N ASP A 196 30.05 -9.82 0.85
CA ASP A 196 31.22 -9.73 -0.01
C ASP A 196 31.37 -8.39 -0.73
N GLY A 197 30.40 -7.48 -0.51
CA GLY A 197 30.34 -6.16 -1.12
C GLY A 197 29.70 -6.11 -2.49
N SER A 198 29.24 -7.24 -3.05
CA SER A 198 28.44 -7.26 -4.28
C SER A 198 27.04 -6.70 -4.01
N ASN A 199 26.45 -6.09 -5.03
CA ASN A 199 25.08 -5.60 -4.95
C ASN A 199 24.15 -6.53 -5.72
N THR A 200 23.16 -7.08 -5.05
CA THR A 200 22.02 -7.69 -5.72
C THR A 200 20.90 -6.64 -5.79
N HIS A 201 20.46 -6.34 -6.98
CA HIS A 201 19.21 -5.58 -7.13
C HIS A 201 18.10 -6.48 -6.63
N GLY A 202 17.52 -6.13 -5.50
CA GLY A 202 16.22 -6.67 -5.13
C GLY A 202 15.28 -6.46 -6.32
N SER A 203 14.42 -7.40 -6.55
CA SER A 203 13.48 -7.31 -7.67
C SER A 203 12.55 -6.14 -7.44
N GLY A 204 12.88 -4.93 -7.79
CA GLY A 204 11.97 -3.77 -7.71
C GLY A 204 10.68 -3.95 -8.54
N ILE A 205 10.17 -5.17 -8.54
CA ILE A 205 9.01 -5.65 -9.25
C ILE A 205 8.12 -6.29 -8.21
N LEU A 206 7.16 -5.52 -7.75
CA LEU A 206 6.11 -6.02 -6.87
C LEU A 206 5.27 -7.09 -7.60
N PHE A 207 5.06 -6.93 -8.90
CA PHE A 207 4.28 -7.85 -9.74
C PHE A 207 5.17 -8.86 -10.49
N ASN A 208 4.96 -10.15 -10.24
CA ASN A 208 5.67 -11.30 -10.86
C ASN A 208 5.05 -11.74 -12.19
#